data_3520898f5d846a1a3fbb407e11f91d1a
#
_entry.id   3520898f5d846a1a3fbb407e11f91d1a
#
_cell.length_a   1.000
_cell.length_b   1.000
_cell.length_c   1.000
_cell.angle_alpha   90.00
_cell.angle_beta   90.00
_cell.angle_gamma   90.00
#
_symmetry.space_group_name_H-M   'P 1'
#
loop_
_entity.id
_entity.type
_entity.pdbx_description
1 polymer ?
#
loop_
_entity_poly.entity_id
_entity_poly.type
_entity_poly.pdbx_seq_one_letter_code
_entity_poly.pdbx_strand_id
1 'polypeptide(L)'
;TECNENYVPVITATQMLDSMIRNPRPTRAEVADVANAIYDGTDAIMLSGETAAGKYPLEALKMMVEIAQTTEPHLNYEDYTHNRNMCGESRVSSAVGLAAVQTARDLKAKAIVTPTFGGRTARLISNFRPEAPIYAVTPNDTILHRLQLVWGVTPLKGYEKDSTCLLYTSPSPRDIS
;
A
#
# COMPACT_ATOMS: atom_id res chain seq x y z
N THR A 1 -9.70 6.87 -9.26
CA THR A 1 -9.44 8.32 -9.32
C THR A 1 -8.33 8.62 -10.32
N GLU A 2 -8.31 9.83 -10.87
CA GLU A 2 -7.30 10.29 -11.84
C GLU A 2 -5.85 10.10 -11.31
N CYS A 3 -5.64 10.33 -10.02
CA CYS A 3 -4.34 10.07 -9.38
C CYS A 3 -3.90 8.61 -9.48
N ASN A 4 -4.80 7.69 -9.22
CA ASN A 4 -4.50 6.26 -9.30
C ASN A 4 -4.17 5.82 -10.73
N GLU A 5 -4.82 6.41 -11.73
CA GLU A 5 -4.54 6.15 -13.16
C GLU A 5 -3.15 6.65 -13.56
N ASN A 6 -2.66 7.70 -12.90
CA ASN A 6 -1.34 8.29 -13.13
C ASN A 6 -0.25 7.77 -12.16
N TYR A 7 -0.53 6.73 -11.38
CA TYR A 7 0.39 6.16 -10.38
C TYR A 7 0.88 7.16 -9.32
N VAL A 8 0.03 8.16 -9.00
CA VAL A 8 0.29 9.14 -7.96
C VAL A 8 -0.37 8.69 -6.67
N PRO A 9 0.40 8.51 -5.57
CA PRO A 9 -0.17 8.16 -4.28
C PRO A 9 -1.15 9.22 -3.78
N VAL A 10 -2.27 8.77 -3.21
CA VAL A 10 -3.33 9.63 -2.65
C VAL A 10 -3.35 9.48 -1.14
N ILE A 11 -3.28 10.62 -0.45
CA ILE A 11 -3.47 10.69 1.00
C ILE A 11 -4.79 11.40 1.27
N THR A 12 -5.75 10.69 1.85
CA THR A 12 -7.00 11.29 2.32
C THR A 12 -6.79 11.86 3.72
N ALA A 13 -7.05 13.15 3.86
CA ALA A 13 -6.72 13.92 5.04
C ALA A 13 -7.84 14.87 5.43
N THR A 14 -7.74 15.40 6.65
CA THR A 14 -8.61 16.40 7.28
C THR A 14 -9.98 15.88 7.72
N GLN A 15 -10.31 16.17 8.98
CA GLN A 15 -11.61 15.88 9.61
C GLN A 15 -12.02 14.38 9.55
N MET A 16 -11.03 13.48 9.52
CA MET A 16 -11.31 12.04 9.43
C MET A 16 -11.98 11.52 10.72
N LEU A 17 -11.46 11.90 11.88
CA LEU A 17 -11.99 11.57 13.21
C LEU A 17 -12.04 12.83 14.11
N ASP A 18 -12.51 13.95 13.56
CA ASP A 18 -12.44 15.29 14.19
C ASP A 18 -13.07 15.33 15.59
N SER A 19 -14.18 14.61 15.80
CA SER A 19 -14.82 14.52 17.10
C SER A 19 -13.89 13.95 18.19
N MET A 20 -12.90 13.13 17.80
CA MET A 20 -11.92 12.53 18.72
C MET A 20 -10.87 13.53 19.23
N ILE A 21 -10.84 14.74 18.73
CA ILE A 21 -10.09 15.83 19.38
C ILE A 21 -10.59 16.03 20.81
N ARG A 22 -11.90 15.85 21.04
CA ARG A 22 -12.57 16.15 22.32
C ARG A 22 -13.19 14.91 22.99
N ASN A 23 -13.53 13.87 22.22
CA ASN A 23 -14.21 12.68 22.68
C ASN A 23 -13.35 11.42 22.48
N PRO A 24 -13.46 10.41 23.36
CA PRO A 24 -12.67 9.17 23.24
C PRO A 24 -13.17 8.22 22.14
N ARG A 25 -14.30 8.54 21.48
CA ARG A 25 -14.91 7.72 20.42
C ARG A 25 -15.38 8.61 19.28
N PRO A 26 -15.27 8.16 18.03
CA PRO A 26 -15.74 8.89 16.86
C PRO A 26 -17.27 8.78 16.71
N THR A 27 -17.82 9.61 15.86
CA THR A 27 -19.19 9.49 15.37
C THR A 27 -19.30 8.36 14.32
N ARG A 28 -20.52 7.88 14.07
CA ARG A 28 -20.77 6.89 13.00
C ARG A 28 -20.42 7.42 11.62
N ALA A 29 -20.65 8.71 11.38
CA ALA A 29 -20.34 9.35 10.11
C ALA A 29 -18.83 9.32 9.85
N GLU A 30 -18.01 9.70 10.83
CA GLU A 30 -16.56 9.67 10.72
C GLU A 30 -16.00 8.26 10.45
N VAL A 31 -16.54 7.24 11.13
CA VAL A 31 -16.17 5.84 10.87
C VAL A 31 -16.50 5.47 9.42
N ALA A 32 -17.68 5.87 8.92
CA ALA A 32 -18.08 5.61 7.54
C ALA A 32 -17.19 6.38 6.55
N ASP A 33 -16.81 7.62 6.85
CA ASP A 33 -15.94 8.42 5.98
C ASP A 33 -14.54 7.82 5.84
N VAL A 34 -13.95 7.34 6.95
CA VAL A 34 -12.67 6.61 6.91
C VAL A 34 -12.80 5.33 6.09
N ALA A 35 -13.84 4.54 6.29
CA ALA A 35 -14.08 3.32 5.54
C ALA A 35 -14.28 3.62 4.04
N ASN A 36 -15.07 4.65 3.69
CA ASN A 36 -15.27 5.06 2.30
C ASN A 36 -13.99 5.52 1.63
N ALA A 37 -13.13 6.27 2.33
CA ALA A 37 -11.82 6.65 1.79
C ALA A 37 -10.98 5.42 1.39
N ILE A 38 -11.06 4.34 2.18
CA ILE A 38 -10.37 3.08 1.87
C ILE A 38 -11.03 2.39 0.67
N TYR A 39 -12.37 2.31 0.61
CA TYR A 39 -13.10 1.78 -0.55
C TYR A 39 -12.83 2.56 -1.83
N ASP A 40 -12.67 3.88 -1.75
CA ASP A 40 -12.32 4.75 -2.89
C ASP A 40 -10.89 4.55 -3.39
N GLY A 41 -10.08 3.77 -2.67
CA GLY A 41 -8.74 3.38 -3.07
C GLY A 41 -7.66 4.40 -2.73
N THR A 42 -7.78 5.09 -1.61
CA THR A 42 -6.68 5.91 -1.06
C THR A 42 -5.45 5.05 -0.74
N ASP A 43 -4.26 5.62 -0.82
CA ASP A 43 -3.01 4.93 -0.46
C ASP A 43 -2.68 5.08 1.02
N ALA A 44 -3.08 6.20 1.61
CA ALA A 44 -2.92 6.47 3.03
C ALA A 44 -4.05 7.35 3.55
N ILE A 45 -4.33 7.24 4.84
CA ILE A 45 -5.26 8.09 5.60
C ILE A 45 -4.46 8.85 6.66
N MET A 46 -4.82 10.10 6.91
CA MET A 46 -4.04 10.98 7.77
C MET A 46 -4.92 11.59 8.87
N LEU A 47 -4.42 11.54 10.10
CA LEU A 47 -4.91 12.33 11.23
C LEU A 47 -4.15 13.66 11.30
N SER A 48 -4.83 14.71 11.71
CA SER A 48 -4.26 16.07 11.85
C SER A 48 -4.42 16.57 13.28
N GLY A 49 -5.45 17.33 13.56
CA GLY A 49 -5.75 17.88 14.88
C GLY A 49 -5.99 16.83 15.95
N GLU A 50 -6.49 15.68 15.56
CA GLU A 50 -6.81 14.53 16.44
C GLU A 50 -5.56 14.04 17.18
N THR A 51 -4.41 14.04 16.50
CA THR A 51 -3.12 13.61 17.08
C THR A 51 -2.23 14.76 17.50
N ALA A 52 -2.33 15.94 16.83
CA ALA A 52 -1.46 17.08 17.11
C ALA A 52 -1.88 17.89 18.33
N ALA A 53 -3.19 18.03 18.59
CA ALA A 53 -3.74 18.86 19.64
C ALA A 53 -4.94 18.22 20.38
N GLY A 54 -5.31 16.99 20.01
CA GLY A 54 -6.44 16.27 20.61
C GLY A 54 -6.15 15.79 22.02
N LYS A 55 -7.22 15.54 22.78
CA LYS A 55 -7.14 14.94 24.13
C LYS A 55 -6.90 13.43 24.08
N TYR A 56 -7.20 12.78 22.95
CA TYR A 56 -7.20 11.33 22.78
C TYR A 56 -6.38 10.87 21.57
N PRO A 57 -5.08 11.27 21.46
CA PRO A 57 -4.28 11.02 20.26
C PRO A 57 -4.04 9.54 19.98
N LEU A 58 -3.80 8.74 21.03
CA LEU A 58 -3.56 7.29 20.89
C LEU A 58 -4.84 6.54 20.53
N GLU A 59 -5.96 6.93 21.13
CA GLU A 59 -7.27 6.36 20.84
C GLU A 59 -7.69 6.67 19.40
N ALA A 60 -7.46 7.89 18.93
CA ALA A 60 -7.73 8.27 17.54
C ALA A 60 -6.92 7.43 16.55
N LEU A 61 -5.62 7.24 16.80
CA LEU A 61 -4.78 6.39 15.97
C LEU A 61 -5.25 4.92 15.98
N LYS A 62 -5.53 4.38 17.17
CA LYS A 62 -6.03 3.00 17.30
C LYS A 62 -7.35 2.80 16.58
N MET A 63 -8.27 3.75 16.72
CA MET A 63 -9.57 3.71 16.03
C MET A 63 -9.39 3.73 14.51
N MET A 64 -8.53 4.58 13.98
CA MET A 64 -8.25 4.63 12.56
C MET A 64 -7.67 3.32 12.03
N VAL A 65 -6.74 2.71 12.77
CA VAL A 65 -6.18 1.39 12.45
C VAL A 65 -7.26 0.30 12.50
N GLU A 66 -8.13 0.31 13.52
CA GLU A 66 -9.22 -0.65 13.65
C GLU A 66 -10.22 -0.57 12.49
N ILE A 67 -10.58 0.65 12.07
CA ILE A 67 -11.46 0.87 10.91
C ILE A 67 -10.77 0.31 9.64
N ALA A 68 -9.49 0.62 9.43
CA ALA A 68 -8.75 0.14 8.27
C ALA A 68 -8.68 -1.39 8.24
N GLN A 69 -8.27 -2.02 9.35
CA GLN A 69 -8.17 -3.47 9.46
C GLN A 69 -9.52 -4.19 9.28
N THR A 70 -10.61 -3.54 9.67
CA THR A 70 -11.97 -4.08 9.49
C THR A 70 -12.44 -3.92 8.04
N THR A 71 -12.07 -2.84 7.37
CA THR A 71 -12.55 -2.50 6.03
C THR A 71 -11.76 -3.23 4.93
N GLU A 72 -10.44 -3.31 5.05
CA GLU A 72 -9.56 -3.90 4.02
C GLU A 72 -9.92 -5.32 3.60
N PRO A 73 -10.29 -6.24 4.51
CA PRO A 73 -10.70 -7.60 4.11
C PRO A 73 -11.97 -7.67 3.25
N HIS A 74 -12.75 -6.58 3.22
CA HIS A 74 -14.00 -6.49 2.46
C HIS A 74 -13.86 -5.76 1.13
N LEU A 75 -12.62 -5.38 0.76
CA LEU A 75 -12.35 -4.79 -0.54
C LEU A 75 -12.56 -5.82 -1.65
N ASN A 76 -13.20 -5.40 -2.74
CA ASN A 76 -13.30 -6.23 -3.93
C ASN A 76 -12.02 -6.09 -4.78
N TYR A 77 -11.03 -6.90 -4.46
CA TYR A 77 -9.72 -6.88 -5.14
C TYR A 77 -9.80 -7.23 -6.63
N GLU A 78 -10.84 -7.94 -7.08
CA GLU A 78 -11.05 -8.28 -8.48
C GLU A 78 -11.40 -7.05 -9.31
N ASP A 79 -12.28 -6.20 -8.81
CA ASP A 79 -12.70 -4.98 -9.50
C ASP A 79 -11.53 -4.01 -9.69
N TYR A 80 -10.62 -3.94 -8.72
CA TYR A 80 -9.42 -3.11 -8.85
C TYR A 80 -8.49 -3.58 -9.97
N THR A 81 -8.45 -4.87 -10.25
CA THR A 81 -7.57 -5.45 -11.27
C THR A 81 -8.17 -5.28 -12.67
N HIS A 82 -9.51 -5.44 -12.83
CA HIS A 82 -10.18 -5.39 -14.12
C HIS A 82 -10.49 -3.97 -14.62
N ASN A 83 -10.79 -3.04 -13.71
CA ASN A 83 -11.23 -1.69 -14.06
C ASN A 83 -10.09 -0.69 -14.28
N ARG A 84 -8.83 -1.09 -14.09
CA ARG A 84 -7.70 -0.20 -14.31
C ARG A 84 -7.20 -0.31 -15.74
N ASN A 85 -7.51 0.72 -16.52
CA ASN A 85 -6.91 0.91 -17.83
C ASN A 85 -5.39 0.98 -17.68
N MET A 86 -4.67 0.28 -18.56
CA MET A 86 -3.21 0.38 -18.65
C MET A 86 -2.86 1.76 -19.22
N CYS A 87 -3.00 2.80 -18.40
CA CYS A 87 -2.61 4.16 -18.73
C CYS A 87 -1.17 4.40 -18.28
N GLY A 88 -0.43 5.20 -19.05
CA GLY A 88 0.92 5.64 -18.71
C GLY A 88 1.97 5.26 -19.76
N GLU A 89 3.13 5.88 -19.64
CA GLU A 89 4.24 5.82 -20.60
C GLU A 89 4.84 4.42 -20.83
N SER A 90 4.57 3.43 -19.96
CA SER A 90 5.16 2.09 -20.09
C SER A 90 4.10 0.99 -20.03
N ARG A 91 3.40 0.79 -21.15
CA ARG A 91 2.43 -0.31 -21.32
C ARG A 91 3.04 -1.69 -20.97
N VAL A 92 4.32 -1.91 -21.30
CA VAL A 92 5.02 -3.17 -21.03
C VAL A 92 5.17 -3.41 -19.53
N SER A 93 5.67 -2.42 -18.77
CA SER A 93 5.81 -2.56 -17.32
C SER A 93 4.47 -2.76 -16.63
N SER A 94 3.42 -2.07 -17.09
CA SER A 94 2.06 -2.23 -16.56
C SER A 94 1.51 -3.62 -16.84
N ALA A 95 1.71 -4.15 -18.04
CA ALA A 95 1.28 -5.51 -18.41
C ALA A 95 2.00 -6.58 -17.57
N VAL A 96 3.31 -6.43 -17.37
CA VAL A 96 4.10 -7.34 -16.51
C VAL A 96 3.65 -7.25 -15.06
N GLY A 97 3.41 -6.03 -14.54
CA GLY A 97 2.90 -5.84 -13.18
C GLY A 97 1.52 -6.46 -12.97
N LEU A 98 0.61 -6.28 -13.93
CA LEU A 98 -0.71 -6.91 -13.91
C LEU A 98 -0.61 -8.43 -13.94
N ALA A 99 0.23 -8.98 -14.83
CA ALA A 99 0.45 -10.42 -14.91
C ALA A 99 1.01 -10.99 -13.60
N ALA A 100 1.95 -10.28 -12.95
CA ALA A 100 2.49 -10.69 -11.65
C ALA A 100 1.42 -10.72 -10.55
N VAL A 101 0.54 -9.72 -10.49
CA VAL A 101 -0.57 -9.67 -9.53
C VAL A 101 -1.57 -10.79 -9.79
N GLN A 102 -1.92 -11.03 -11.06
CA GLN A 102 -2.84 -12.08 -11.43
C GLN A 102 -2.27 -13.47 -11.12
N THR A 103 -1.00 -13.72 -11.45
CA THR A 103 -0.29 -14.95 -11.11
C THR A 103 -0.24 -15.16 -9.58
N ALA A 104 0.05 -14.10 -8.81
CA ALA A 104 0.06 -14.19 -7.36
C ALA A 104 -1.30 -14.60 -6.78
N ARG A 105 -2.40 -14.10 -7.36
CA ARG A 105 -3.77 -14.48 -6.98
C ARG A 105 -4.05 -15.95 -7.32
N ASP A 106 -3.79 -16.36 -8.57
CA ASP A 106 -4.07 -17.72 -9.06
C ASP A 106 -3.33 -18.78 -8.26
N LEU A 107 -2.09 -18.48 -7.88
CA LEU A 107 -1.24 -19.33 -7.05
C LEU A 107 -1.51 -19.20 -5.55
N LYS A 108 -2.38 -18.28 -5.12
CA LYS A 108 -2.59 -17.91 -3.71
C LYS A 108 -1.26 -17.61 -3.01
N ALA A 109 -0.42 -16.84 -3.68
CA ALA A 109 0.89 -16.48 -3.16
C ALA A 109 0.77 -15.73 -1.84
N LYS A 110 1.63 -16.05 -0.88
CA LYS A 110 1.61 -15.41 0.45
C LYS A 110 2.18 -13.98 0.43
N ALA A 111 2.94 -13.64 -0.59
CA ALA A 111 3.53 -12.32 -0.76
C ALA A 111 4.04 -12.13 -2.19
N ILE A 112 4.17 -10.86 -2.59
CA ILE A 112 4.86 -10.45 -3.80
C ILE A 112 6.15 -9.75 -3.37
N VAL A 113 7.30 -10.28 -3.78
CA VAL A 113 8.60 -9.66 -3.50
C VAL A 113 9.09 -8.94 -4.74
N THR A 114 9.41 -7.66 -4.62
CA THR A 114 9.90 -6.84 -5.73
C THR A 114 11.19 -6.12 -5.37
N PRO A 115 12.32 -6.51 -5.97
CA PRO A 115 13.52 -5.71 -5.92
C PRO A 115 13.31 -4.41 -6.73
N THR A 116 13.64 -3.28 -6.15
CA THR A 116 13.45 -1.98 -6.81
C THR A 116 14.50 -0.98 -6.38
N PHE A 117 15.11 -0.28 -7.31
CA PHE A 117 16.06 0.78 -7.01
C PHE A 117 15.35 2.13 -6.75
N GLY A 118 14.41 2.49 -7.63
CA GLY A 118 13.67 3.77 -7.57
C GLY A 118 12.23 3.66 -7.05
N GLY A 119 11.79 2.48 -6.61
CA GLY A 119 10.43 2.27 -6.08
C GLY A 119 9.34 2.18 -7.15
N ARG A 120 9.65 2.31 -8.44
CA ARG A 120 8.66 2.35 -9.52
C ARG A 120 7.88 1.04 -9.63
N THR A 121 8.57 -0.11 -9.59
CA THR A 121 7.94 -1.42 -9.71
C THR A 121 6.99 -1.69 -8.54
N ALA A 122 7.40 -1.36 -7.31
CA ALA A 122 6.56 -1.53 -6.14
C ALA A 122 5.27 -0.68 -6.22
N ARG A 123 5.38 0.58 -6.63
CA ARG A 123 4.22 1.46 -6.85
C ARG A 123 3.29 0.95 -7.94
N LEU A 124 3.86 0.44 -9.02
CA LEU A 124 3.09 -0.10 -10.13
C LEU A 124 2.29 -1.35 -9.70
N ILE A 125 2.92 -2.26 -8.96
CA ILE A 125 2.25 -3.45 -8.41
C ILE A 125 1.17 -3.03 -7.41
N SER A 126 1.49 -2.12 -6.48
CA SER A 126 0.55 -1.59 -5.51
C SER A 126 -0.68 -0.95 -6.17
N ASN A 127 -0.51 -0.30 -7.32
CA ASN A 127 -1.62 0.30 -8.04
C ASN A 127 -2.69 -0.71 -8.48
N PHE A 128 -2.32 -1.95 -8.72
CA PHE A 128 -3.27 -3.04 -9.02
C PHE A 128 -3.93 -3.63 -7.77
N ARG A 129 -3.61 -3.12 -6.58
CA ARG A 129 -4.21 -3.55 -5.30
C ARG A 129 -4.24 -5.08 -5.13
N PRO A 130 -3.09 -5.76 -5.14
CA PRO A 130 -3.09 -7.20 -4.88
C PRO A 130 -3.54 -7.49 -3.44
N GLU A 131 -4.23 -8.61 -3.25
CA GLU A 131 -4.56 -9.12 -1.91
C GLU A 131 -3.30 -9.53 -1.13
N ALA A 132 -2.30 -10.06 -1.85
CA ALA A 132 -1.02 -10.43 -1.27
C ALA A 132 -0.18 -9.21 -0.91
N PRO A 133 0.43 -9.15 0.28
CA PRO A 133 1.32 -8.06 0.69
C PRO A 133 2.53 -7.94 -0.24
N ILE A 134 2.98 -6.71 -0.47
CA ILE A 134 4.13 -6.40 -1.34
C ILE A 134 5.34 -6.09 -0.47
N TYR A 135 6.40 -6.88 -0.61
CA TYR A 135 7.70 -6.58 0.01
C TYR A 135 8.64 -5.97 -1.03
N ALA A 136 8.92 -4.67 -0.88
CA ALA A 136 9.81 -3.94 -1.77
C ALA A 136 11.22 -3.87 -1.19
N VAL A 137 12.16 -4.54 -1.85
CA VAL A 137 13.56 -4.57 -1.40
C VAL A 137 14.34 -3.50 -2.15
N THR A 138 14.91 -2.52 -1.42
CA THR A 138 15.68 -1.42 -2.00
C THR A 138 16.95 -1.11 -1.19
N PRO A 139 18.08 -0.82 -1.84
CA PRO A 139 19.28 -0.34 -1.16
C PRO A 139 19.21 1.15 -0.78
N ASN A 140 18.27 1.91 -1.35
CA ASN A 140 18.16 3.34 -1.22
C ASN A 140 17.25 3.75 -0.04
N ASP A 141 17.79 4.43 0.97
CA ASP A 141 17.05 4.84 2.17
C ASP A 141 15.94 5.85 1.85
N THR A 142 16.17 6.78 0.93
CA THR A 142 15.14 7.74 0.52
C THR A 142 13.93 7.03 -0.09
N ILE A 143 14.16 6.02 -0.92
CA ILE A 143 13.11 5.23 -1.55
C ILE A 143 12.41 4.35 -0.51
N LEU A 144 13.16 3.77 0.43
CA LEU A 144 12.60 3.00 1.54
C LEU A 144 11.55 3.81 2.32
N HIS A 145 11.89 5.05 2.69
CA HIS A 145 10.95 5.93 3.38
C HIS A 145 9.74 6.34 2.52
N ARG A 146 9.97 6.64 1.23
CA ARG A 146 8.86 7.00 0.32
C ARG A 146 7.87 5.86 0.10
N LEU A 147 8.35 4.63 0.07
CA LEU A 147 7.49 3.46 -0.15
C LEU A 147 6.59 3.13 1.03
N GLN A 148 6.87 3.65 2.22
CA GLN A 148 5.99 3.51 3.39
C GLN A 148 4.63 4.18 3.22
N LEU A 149 4.52 5.15 2.30
CA LEU A 149 3.26 5.83 1.96
C LEU A 149 2.50 5.16 0.81
N VAL A 150 2.98 4.03 0.31
CA VAL A 150 2.38 3.31 -0.81
C VAL A 150 1.58 2.14 -0.28
N TRP A 151 0.34 2.04 -0.75
CA TRP A 151 -0.60 1.02 -0.27
C TRP A 151 -0.06 -0.41 -0.40
N GLY A 152 -0.20 -1.20 0.65
CA GLY A 152 0.16 -2.62 0.68
C GLY A 152 1.66 -2.92 0.52
N VAL A 153 2.53 -1.89 0.55
CA VAL A 153 3.98 -2.05 0.40
C VAL A 153 4.67 -1.99 1.76
N THR A 154 5.41 -3.04 2.06
CA THR A 154 6.35 -3.08 3.18
C THR A 154 7.77 -2.97 2.61
N PRO A 155 8.43 -1.81 2.73
CA PRO A 155 9.78 -1.64 2.23
C PRO A 155 10.80 -2.30 3.15
N LEU A 156 11.76 -3.00 2.54
CA LEU A 156 12.85 -3.67 3.22
C LEU A 156 14.19 -3.14 2.72
N LYS A 157 15.12 -2.93 3.62
CA LYS A 157 16.48 -2.57 3.27
C LYS A 157 17.19 -3.76 2.64
N GLY A 158 17.65 -3.58 1.41
CA GLY A 158 18.45 -4.56 0.69
C GLY A 158 19.89 -4.08 0.52
N TYR A 159 20.72 -4.98 0.02
CA TYR A 159 22.09 -4.65 -0.37
C TYR A 159 22.13 -4.31 -1.85
N GLU A 160 23.01 -3.38 -2.22
CA GLU A 160 23.31 -3.09 -3.61
C GLU A 160 24.03 -4.29 -4.22
N LYS A 161 23.49 -4.82 -5.31
CA LYS A 161 24.10 -5.91 -6.08
C LYS A 161 24.27 -5.45 -7.51
N ASP A 162 25.44 -5.76 -8.08
CA ASP A 162 25.81 -5.32 -9.43
C ASP A 162 24.99 -6.00 -10.55
N SER A 163 24.22 -7.02 -10.21
CA SER A 163 23.42 -7.75 -11.18
C SER A 163 22.12 -8.30 -10.60
N THR A 164 21.04 -8.18 -11.37
CA THR A 164 19.73 -8.78 -11.05
C THR A 164 19.81 -10.29 -10.94
N CYS A 165 20.70 -10.94 -11.68
CA CYS A 165 20.92 -12.40 -11.59
C CYS A 165 21.37 -12.83 -10.19
N LEU A 166 22.18 -12.03 -9.50
CA LEU A 166 22.64 -12.32 -8.13
C LEU A 166 21.51 -12.26 -7.08
N LEU A 167 20.42 -11.57 -7.37
CA LEU A 167 19.23 -11.57 -6.52
C LEU A 167 18.47 -12.90 -6.57
N TYR A 168 18.46 -13.53 -7.75
CA TYR A 168 17.75 -14.79 -7.99
C TYR A 168 18.60 -16.03 -7.71
N THR A 169 19.93 -15.89 -7.72
CA THR A 169 20.88 -16.98 -7.44
C THR A 169 21.39 -17.01 -5.99
N SER A 170 20.85 -16.15 -5.14
CA SER A 170 21.11 -16.24 -3.68
C SER A 170 20.61 -17.61 -3.19
N PRO A 171 21.42 -18.38 -2.44
CA PRO A 171 21.00 -19.69 -1.98
C PRO A 171 19.71 -19.59 -1.18
N SER A 172 18.78 -20.48 -1.47
CA SER A 172 17.54 -20.61 -0.70
C SER A 172 17.89 -20.91 0.77
N PRO A 173 17.09 -20.47 1.75
CA PRO A 173 17.26 -20.89 3.13
C PRO A 173 17.30 -22.43 3.33
N ARG A 174 16.82 -23.19 2.33
CA ARG A 174 16.91 -24.67 2.32
C ARG A 174 18.27 -25.20 1.90
N ASP A 175 19.11 -24.37 1.29
CA ASP A 175 20.44 -24.76 0.80
C ASP A 175 21.56 -24.42 1.81
N ILE A 176 21.18 -23.92 2.99
CA ILE A 176 22.10 -23.51 4.09
C ILE A 176 22.01 -24.49 5.27
N SER A 177 21.46 -25.68 5.07
CA SER A 177 21.43 -26.74 6.08
C SER A 177 22.65 -27.62 6.06
#